data_fc4da634a91ea076c7dea71d0467914e
#
_entry.id   fc4da634a91ea076c7dea71d0467914e
#
_cell.length_a   1.000
_cell.length_b   1.000
_cell.length_c   1.000
_cell.angle_alpha   90.00
_cell.angle_beta   90.00
_cell.angle_gamma   90.00
#
_symmetry.space_group_name_H-M   'P 1'
#
loop_
_entity.id
_entity.type
_entity.pdbx_description
1 polymer ?
#
loop_
_entity_poly.entity_id
_entity_poly.type
_entity_poly.pdbx_seq_one_letter_code
_entity_poly.pdbx_strand_id
1 'polypeptide(L)'
;MSFPNTPPLPPVPDTPPTPPLPPTPAPAAAKQGRRTGRSLFLLVLVPPALIITIIVIMYNMGSYGRSKLVGVIILCCLGLLVVIGAVATLLASIPDLRAAKRSGDRRAVRKQLDNLASMAFGVLVIAAPVFYFLTHAVIDLVQGPQPRAVASCSYAQDTVTRSQWFTGGTSYNNHFVMRFEDGTQHTFTIATSEQDISQLSGIIHPLYEGCVLHPDQTPLTIDMYVHSKTLVDARLD
;
A
#
# COMPACT_ATOMS: atom_id res chain seq x y z
N MET A 1 15.79 96.81 -6.85
CA MET A 1 14.85 95.87 -7.52
C MET A 1 13.85 95.43 -6.48
N SER A 2 12.66 96.05 -6.49
CA SER A 2 11.61 95.81 -5.49
C SER A 2 10.69 94.72 -6.02
N PHE A 3 10.47 93.69 -5.24
CA PHE A 3 9.48 92.57 -5.55
C PHE A 3 8.06 93.09 -5.29
N PRO A 4 7.08 92.74 -6.13
CA PRO A 4 5.72 93.15 -5.91
C PRO A 4 5.07 92.26 -4.83
N ASN A 5 4.35 92.92 -3.92
CA ASN A 5 3.50 92.29 -2.86
C ASN A 5 2.43 91.37 -3.46
N THR A 6 2.51 90.14 -3.11
CA THR A 6 1.46 89.11 -3.42
C THR A 6 0.29 89.33 -2.42
N PRO A 7 -0.97 89.45 -2.88
CA PRO A 7 -2.09 89.62 -1.98
C PRO A 7 -2.37 88.28 -1.17
N PRO A 8 -2.87 88.42 0.03
CA PRO A 8 -3.21 87.25 0.89
C PRO A 8 -4.33 86.39 0.26
N LEU A 9 -4.15 85.09 0.31
CA LEU A 9 -5.14 84.07 -0.12
C LEU A 9 -6.41 84.19 0.70
N PRO A 10 -7.60 84.01 0.13
CA PRO A 10 -8.85 83.97 0.87
C PRO A 10 -8.94 82.75 1.82
N PRO A 11 -9.64 82.86 2.95
CA PRO A 11 -9.77 81.80 3.91
C PRO A 11 -10.49 80.60 3.27
N VAL A 12 -9.92 79.38 3.52
CA VAL A 12 -10.45 78.12 3.07
C VAL A 12 -11.78 77.88 3.83
N PRO A 13 -12.89 77.55 3.16
CA PRO A 13 -14.16 77.22 3.84
C PRO A 13 -13.99 76.00 4.72
N ASP A 14 -14.50 76.05 5.94
CA ASP A 14 -14.54 74.92 6.89
C ASP A 14 -15.23 73.71 6.25
N THR A 15 -14.46 72.63 6.08
CA THR A 15 -15.00 71.36 5.59
C THR A 15 -15.92 70.77 6.69
N PRO A 16 -17.16 70.41 6.39
CA PRO A 16 -18.02 69.75 7.39
C PRO A 16 -17.41 68.44 7.92
N PRO A 17 -17.59 68.12 9.20
CA PRO A 17 -17.03 66.94 9.79
C PRO A 17 -17.52 65.66 9.07
N THR A 18 -16.59 64.85 8.62
CA THR A 18 -16.84 63.58 7.94
C THR A 18 -17.62 62.64 8.93
N PRO A 19 -18.75 62.09 8.51
CA PRO A 19 -19.50 61.17 9.37
C PRO A 19 -18.63 59.96 9.74
N PRO A 20 -18.74 59.38 10.96
CA PRO A 20 -17.97 58.23 11.39
C PRO A 20 -18.21 57.04 10.47
N LEU A 21 -17.15 56.44 9.95
CA LEU A 21 -17.18 55.22 9.14
C LEU A 21 -17.89 54.09 9.96
N PRO A 22 -18.78 53.34 9.35
CA PRO A 22 -19.37 52.18 9.99
C PRO A 22 -18.30 51.17 10.43
N PRO A 23 -18.43 50.49 11.56
CA PRO A 23 -17.44 49.58 12.06
C PRO A 23 -17.19 48.49 11.03
N THR A 24 -15.91 48.35 10.61
CA THR A 24 -15.44 47.30 9.71
C THR A 24 -15.79 45.95 10.34
N PRO A 25 -16.54 45.07 9.67
CA PRO A 25 -16.81 43.74 10.20
C PRO A 25 -15.47 43.01 10.42
N ALA A 26 -15.27 42.55 11.65
CA ALA A 26 -14.09 41.82 12.03
C ALA A 26 -13.87 40.59 11.08
N PRO A 27 -12.67 40.33 10.61
CA PRO A 27 -12.42 39.22 9.69
C PRO A 27 -12.71 37.89 10.37
N ALA A 28 -13.76 37.22 9.92
CA ALA A 28 -14.12 35.85 10.32
C ALA A 28 -13.15 34.78 9.78
N ALA A 29 -11.86 35.10 9.67
CA ALA A 29 -10.87 34.32 8.92
C ALA A 29 -9.93 33.45 9.77
N ALA A 30 -10.20 33.21 11.07
CA ALA A 30 -9.20 32.53 11.92
C ALA A 30 -9.48 31.02 12.19
N LYS A 31 -10.54 30.40 11.68
CA LYS A 31 -10.84 28.99 11.98
C LYS A 31 -10.57 27.98 10.85
N GLN A 32 -10.30 28.43 9.64
CA GLN A 32 -10.16 27.56 8.47
C GLN A 32 -8.74 27.00 8.26
N GLY A 33 -7.70 27.66 8.80
CA GLY A 33 -6.29 27.29 8.59
C GLY A 33 -5.79 26.06 9.38
N ARG A 34 -6.50 25.65 10.45
CA ARG A 34 -5.99 24.60 11.35
C ARG A 34 -6.39 23.18 10.93
N ARG A 35 -7.41 23.02 10.08
CA ARG A 35 -7.85 21.71 9.58
C ARG A 35 -7.04 21.21 8.39
N THR A 36 -6.56 22.10 7.52
CA THR A 36 -5.77 21.76 6.33
C THR A 36 -4.38 21.21 6.66
N GLY A 37 -3.73 21.68 7.70
CA GLY A 37 -2.39 21.21 8.08
C GLY A 37 -2.35 19.75 8.56
N ARG A 38 -3.36 19.33 9.34
CA ARG A 38 -3.46 17.92 9.80
C ARG A 38 -3.77 16.95 8.68
N SER A 39 -4.63 17.35 7.75
CA SER A 39 -4.98 16.51 6.59
C SER A 39 -3.79 16.34 5.64
N LEU A 40 -3.03 17.40 5.38
CA LEU A 40 -1.85 17.33 4.51
C LEU A 40 -0.72 16.49 5.13
N PHE A 41 -0.50 16.59 6.46
CA PHE A 41 0.50 15.82 7.18
C PHE A 41 0.20 14.32 7.14
N LEU A 42 -1.06 13.92 7.33
CA LEU A 42 -1.48 12.52 7.21
C LEU A 42 -1.35 12.02 5.77
N LEU A 43 -1.70 12.84 4.77
CA LEU A 43 -1.63 12.44 3.35
C LEU A 43 -0.20 12.26 2.85
N VAL A 44 0.78 12.97 3.42
CA VAL A 44 2.20 12.89 3.03
C VAL A 44 2.96 11.82 3.80
N LEU A 45 2.62 11.56 5.08
CA LEU A 45 3.37 10.64 5.94
C LEU A 45 2.82 9.20 5.92
N VAL A 46 1.51 9.02 5.74
CA VAL A 46 0.89 7.68 5.75
C VAL A 46 1.36 6.79 4.59
N PRO A 47 1.45 7.27 3.31
CA PRO A 47 1.92 6.42 2.22
C PRO A 47 3.35 5.90 2.40
N PRO A 48 4.36 6.73 2.73
CA PRO A 48 5.72 6.22 2.91
C PRO A 48 5.84 5.31 4.13
N ALA A 49 5.14 5.58 5.24
CA ALA A 49 5.13 4.70 6.40
C ALA A 49 4.52 3.34 6.06
N LEU A 50 3.44 3.33 5.30
CA LEU A 50 2.81 2.10 4.83
C LEU A 50 3.74 1.30 3.90
N ILE A 51 4.39 1.96 2.94
CA ILE A 51 5.36 1.33 2.04
C ILE A 51 6.52 0.72 2.82
N ILE A 52 7.08 1.44 3.79
CA ILE A 52 8.16 0.94 4.64
C ILE A 52 7.68 -0.29 5.45
N THR A 53 6.48 -0.23 6.02
CA THR A 53 5.90 -1.35 6.77
C THR A 53 5.70 -2.57 5.87
N ILE A 54 5.20 -2.39 4.65
CA ILE A 54 5.07 -3.46 3.65
C ILE A 54 6.43 -4.07 3.33
N ILE A 55 7.44 -3.25 3.06
CA ILE A 55 8.81 -3.71 2.76
C ILE A 55 9.37 -4.50 3.94
N VAL A 56 9.23 -4.02 5.17
CA VAL A 56 9.71 -4.70 6.38
C VAL A 56 9.01 -6.04 6.58
N ILE A 57 7.69 -6.08 6.40
CA ILE A 57 6.91 -7.32 6.50
C ILE A 57 7.36 -8.30 5.40
N MET A 58 7.42 -7.86 4.15
CA MET A 58 7.86 -8.70 3.03
C MET A 58 9.29 -9.22 3.20
N TYR A 59 10.17 -8.42 3.80
CA TYR A 59 11.55 -8.82 4.09
C TYR A 59 11.64 -9.87 5.19
N ASN A 60 10.83 -9.76 6.24
CA ASN A 60 10.81 -10.68 7.37
C ASN A 60 9.93 -11.92 7.13
N MET A 61 9.09 -11.92 6.08
CA MET A 61 8.30 -13.08 5.71
C MET A 61 9.19 -14.10 5.03
N GLY A 62 9.27 -15.29 5.61
CA GLY A 62 9.88 -16.43 4.94
C GLY A 62 9.20 -16.68 3.59
N SER A 63 9.96 -17.24 2.64
CA SER A 63 9.46 -17.54 1.30
C SER A 63 8.42 -18.68 1.29
N TYR A 64 8.25 -19.36 2.41
CA TYR A 64 7.39 -20.54 2.56
C TYR A 64 6.87 -20.67 4.00
N GLY A 65 5.94 -21.60 4.22
CA GLY A 65 5.42 -21.96 5.52
C GLY A 65 4.25 -21.07 6.01
N ARG A 66 3.77 -21.40 7.21
CA ARG A 66 2.67 -20.68 7.86
C ARG A 66 2.97 -19.21 8.11
N SER A 67 4.23 -18.86 8.33
CA SER A 67 4.67 -17.49 8.55
C SER A 67 4.34 -16.58 7.36
N LYS A 68 4.47 -17.08 6.13
CA LYS A 68 4.10 -16.35 4.91
C LYS A 68 2.60 -16.05 4.89
N LEU A 69 1.75 -17.04 5.20
CA LEU A 69 0.30 -16.85 5.23
C LEU A 69 -0.10 -15.80 6.29
N VAL A 70 0.44 -15.92 7.52
CA VAL A 70 0.19 -14.97 8.61
C VAL A 70 0.61 -13.56 8.21
N GLY A 71 1.76 -13.40 7.57
CA GLY A 71 2.21 -12.10 7.10
C GLY A 71 1.31 -11.51 6.02
N VAL A 72 0.81 -12.31 5.07
CA VAL A 72 -0.18 -11.85 4.08
C VAL A 72 -1.45 -11.35 4.79
N ILE A 73 -1.94 -12.08 5.80
CA ILE A 73 -3.11 -11.67 6.59
C ILE A 73 -2.85 -10.33 7.28
N ILE A 74 -1.71 -10.17 7.96
CA ILE A 74 -1.35 -8.92 8.63
C ILE A 74 -1.32 -7.76 7.63
N LEU A 75 -0.69 -7.97 6.47
CA LEU A 75 -0.62 -6.97 5.41
C LEU A 75 -2.01 -6.59 4.89
N CYS A 76 -2.88 -7.58 4.67
CA CYS A 76 -4.26 -7.35 4.26
C CYS A 76 -5.06 -6.59 5.32
N CYS A 77 -4.88 -6.89 6.61
CA CYS A 77 -5.52 -6.16 7.71
C CYS A 77 -5.08 -4.69 7.74
N LEU A 78 -3.78 -4.42 7.56
CA LEU A 78 -3.27 -3.05 7.44
C LEU A 78 -3.85 -2.34 6.22
N GLY A 79 -3.92 -3.00 5.07
CA GLY A 79 -4.56 -2.50 3.86
C GLY A 79 -6.04 -2.16 4.08
N LEU A 80 -6.75 -3.02 4.81
CA LEU A 80 -8.17 -2.80 5.17
C LEU A 80 -8.34 -1.56 6.04
N LEU A 81 -7.46 -1.31 7.01
CA LEU A 81 -7.48 -0.08 7.82
C LEU A 81 -7.31 1.18 6.95
N VAL A 82 -6.44 1.13 5.95
CA VAL A 82 -6.26 2.23 5.00
C VAL A 82 -7.53 2.45 4.17
N VAL A 83 -8.15 1.38 3.68
CA VAL A 83 -9.42 1.44 2.94
C VAL A 83 -10.52 2.06 3.80
N ILE A 84 -10.66 1.63 5.05
CA ILE A 84 -11.65 2.19 6.00
C ILE A 84 -11.39 3.68 6.21
N GLY A 85 -10.14 4.09 6.44
CA GLY A 85 -9.77 5.50 6.59
C GLY A 85 -10.10 6.34 5.35
N ALA A 86 -9.82 5.80 4.16
CA ALA A 86 -10.12 6.46 2.89
C ALA A 86 -11.64 6.57 2.64
N VAL A 87 -12.42 5.55 2.96
CA VAL A 87 -13.88 5.60 2.90
C VAL A 87 -14.44 6.62 3.88
N ALA A 88 -13.91 6.68 5.10
CA ALA A 88 -14.32 7.68 6.10
C ALA A 88 -14.06 9.12 5.60
N THR A 89 -12.92 9.37 4.92
CA THR A 89 -12.62 10.68 4.33
C THR A 89 -13.54 11.01 3.15
N LEU A 90 -13.90 10.03 2.32
CA LEU A 90 -14.91 10.18 1.27
C LEU A 90 -16.26 10.58 1.85
N LEU A 91 -16.73 9.89 2.88
CA LEU A 91 -18.00 10.19 3.54
C LEU A 91 -17.98 11.58 4.19
N ALA A 92 -16.85 11.98 4.80
CA ALA A 92 -16.67 13.31 5.37
C ALA A 92 -16.68 14.43 4.32
N SER A 93 -16.40 14.14 3.06
CA SER A 93 -16.42 15.11 1.95
C SER A 93 -17.82 15.33 1.34
N ILE A 94 -18.81 14.49 1.68
CA ILE A 94 -20.19 14.60 1.15
C ILE A 94 -20.87 15.91 1.58
N PRO A 95 -20.76 16.38 2.83
CA PRO A 95 -21.34 17.66 3.25
C PRO A 95 -20.81 18.85 2.43
N ASP A 96 -19.50 18.83 2.11
CA ASP A 96 -18.86 19.89 1.31
C ASP A 96 -19.42 19.92 -0.12
N LEU A 97 -19.68 18.75 -0.72
CA LEU A 97 -20.34 18.65 -2.02
C LEU A 97 -21.78 19.18 -1.96
N ARG A 98 -22.50 18.88 -0.89
CA ARG A 98 -23.88 19.40 -0.68
C ARG A 98 -23.88 20.91 -0.52
N ALA A 99 -22.89 21.48 0.21
CA ALA A 99 -22.73 22.92 0.36
C ALA A 99 -22.39 23.60 -0.97
N ALA A 100 -21.46 23.05 -1.76
CA ALA A 100 -21.14 23.53 -3.09
C ALA A 100 -22.35 23.51 -4.04
N LYS A 101 -23.17 22.45 -3.96
CA LYS A 101 -24.42 22.38 -4.74
C LYS A 101 -25.43 23.43 -4.37
N ARG A 102 -25.53 23.77 -3.07
CA ARG A 102 -26.46 24.84 -2.56
C ARG A 102 -26.00 26.24 -2.97
N SER A 103 -24.68 26.49 -3.11
CA SER A 103 -24.16 27.79 -3.54
C SER A 103 -24.40 28.09 -5.03
N GLY A 104 -24.83 27.10 -5.83
CA GLY A 104 -25.06 27.27 -7.26
C GLY A 104 -23.81 27.40 -8.13
N ASP A 105 -22.61 27.33 -7.54
CA ASP A 105 -21.35 27.42 -8.27
C ASP A 105 -21.03 26.07 -8.98
N ARG A 106 -21.33 26.03 -10.26
CA ARG A 106 -21.10 24.85 -11.12
C ARG A 106 -19.63 24.44 -11.19
N ARG A 107 -18.70 25.38 -11.10
CA ARG A 107 -17.24 25.08 -11.15
C ARG A 107 -16.80 24.39 -9.85
N ALA A 108 -17.24 24.90 -8.71
CA ALA A 108 -16.96 24.29 -7.40
C ALA A 108 -17.52 22.88 -7.31
N VAL A 109 -18.77 22.67 -7.76
CA VAL A 109 -19.41 21.34 -7.78
C VAL A 109 -18.64 20.36 -8.65
N ARG A 110 -18.23 20.77 -9.88
CA ARG A 110 -17.48 19.90 -10.79
C ARG A 110 -16.12 19.51 -10.20
N LYS A 111 -15.36 20.47 -9.68
CA LYS A 111 -14.07 20.21 -9.02
C LYS A 111 -14.22 19.24 -7.85
N GLN A 112 -15.24 19.40 -7.02
CA GLN A 112 -15.50 18.52 -5.88
C GLN A 112 -15.88 17.11 -6.33
N LEU A 113 -16.67 17.00 -7.41
CA LEU A 113 -17.06 15.71 -7.99
C LEU A 113 -15.84 14.97 -8.57
N ASP A 114 -14.99 15.67 -9.30
CA ASP A 114 -13.75 15.10 -9.87
C ASP A 114 -12.82 14.59 -8.75
N ASN A 115 -12.67 15.34 -7.66
CA ASN A 115 -11.91 14.90 -6.50
C ASN A 115 -12.51 13.65 -5.84
N LEU A 116 -13.83 13.61 -5.64
CA LEU A 116 -14.52 12.45 -5.08
C LEU A 116 -14.39 11.22 -5.98
N ALA A 117 -14.56 11.40 -7.29
CA ALA A 117 -14.39 10.32 -8.26
C ALA A 117 -12.97 9.75 -8.26
N SER A 118 -11.96 10.61 -8.23
CA SER A 118 -10.56 10.21 -8.13
C SER A 118 -10.25 9.46 -6.84
N MET A 119 -10.76 9.94 -5.69
CA MET A 119 -10.61 9.26 -4.41
C MET A 119 -11.33 7.90 -4.40
N ALA A 120 -12.57 7.83 -4.92
CA ALA A 120 -13.33 6.59 -4.98
C ALA A 120 -12.63 5.55 -5.87
N PHE A 121 -12.09 5.98 -7.00
CA PHE A 121 -11.28 5.11 -7.87
C PHE A 121 -10.03 4.59 -7.16
N GLY A 122 -9.29 5.47 -6.46
CA GLY A 122 -8.12 5.08 -5.65
C GLY A 122 -8.46 4.05 -4.58
N VAL A 123 -9.59 4.24 -3.87
CA VAL A 123 -10.07 3.25 -2.89
C VAL A 123 -10.37 1.91 -3.54
N LEU A 124 -11.03 1.90 -4.69
CA LEU A 124 -11.37 0.66 -5.42
C LEU A 124 -10.10 -0.11 -5.84
N VAL A 125 -9.12 0.60 -6.39
CA VAL A 125 -7.83 0.01 -6.83
C VAL A 125 -7.08 -0.65 -5.68
N ILE A 126 -7.16 -0.10 -4.46
CA ILE A 126 -6.51 -0.69 -3.28
C ILE A 126 -7.39 -1.79 -2.65
N ALA A 127 -8.69 -1.57 -2.55
CA ALA A 127 -9.61 -2.50 -1.90
C ALA A 127 -9.70 -3.85 -2.64
N ALA A 128 -9.76 -3.85 -3.97
CA ALA A 128 -9.94 -5.07 -4.75
C ALA A 128 -8.84 -6.11 -4.48
N PRO A 129 -7.52 -5.80 -4.59
CA PRO A 129 -6.47 -6.77 -4.27
C PRO A 129 -6.46 -7.14 -2.78
N VAL A 130 -6.73 -6.21 -1.85
CA VAL A 130 -6.77 -6.51 -0.42
C VAL A 130 -7.84 -7.56 -0.12
N PHE A 131 -9.06 -7.38 -0.63
CA PHE A 131 -10.14 -8.36 -0.44
C PHE A 131 -9.84 -9.69 -1.13
N TYR A 132 -9.28 -9.66 -2.34
CA TYR A 132 -8.89 -10.86 -3.06
C TYR A 132 -7.90 -11.72 -2.25
N PHE A 133 -6.78 -11.13 -1.83
CA PHE A 133 -5.76 -11.86 -1.07
C PHE A 133 -6.24 -12.27 0.31
N LEU A 134 -6.99 -11.42 1.01
CA LEU A 134 -7.55 -11.74 2.33
C LEU A 134 -8.49 -12.94 2.25
N THR A 135 -9.40 -12.97 1.27
CA THR A 135 -10.34 -14.08 1.10
C THR A 135 -9.61 -15.38 0.87
N HIS A 136 -8.60 -15.41 -0.02
CA HIS A 136 -7.83 -16.61 -0.30
C HIS A 136 -7.02 -17.07 0.92
N ALA A 137 -6.40 -16.12 1.64
CA ALA A 137 -5.64 -16.45 2.84
C ALA A 137 -6.52 -16.98 3.98
N VAL A 138 -7.73 -16.44 4.14
CA VAL A 138 -8.69 -16.93 5.16
C VAL A 138 -9.20 -18.32 4.79
N ILE A 139 -9.54 -18.57 3.52
CA ILE A 139 -9.96 -19.91 3.08
C ILE A 139 -8.85 -20.93 3.35
N ASP A 140 -7.61 -20.62 2.98
CA ASP A 140 -6.47 -21.49 3.23
C ASP A 140 -6.23 -21.73 4.73
N LEU A 141 -6.42 -20.71 5.57
CA LEU A 141 -6.27 -20.85 7.01
C LEU A 141 -7.33 -21.80 7.60
N VAL A 142 -8.57 -21.76 7.09
CA VAL A 142 -9.69 -22.60 7.55
C VAL A 142 -9.55 -24.03 7.05
N GLN A 143 -9.16 -24.20 5.78
CA GLN A 143 -9.01 -25.53 5.16
C GLN A 143 -7.73 -26.24 5.58
N GLY A 144 -6.71 -25.49 5.98
CA GLY A 144 -5.38 -26.02 6.27
C GLY A 144 -4.59 -26.41 5.02
N PRO A 145 -3.32 -26.81 5.20
CA PRO A 145 -2.50 -27.31 4.12
C PRO A 145 -3.00 -28.67 3.66
N GLN A 146 -2.99 -28.90 2.36
CA GLN A 146 -3.41 -30.16 1.74
C GLN A 146 -2.20 -30.89 1.16
N PRO A 147 -2.07 -32.22 1.40
CA PRO A 147 -1.03 -33.02 0.80
C PRO A 147 -1.29 -33.20 -0.70
N ARG A 148 -0.23 -33.08 -1.49
CA ARG A 148 -0.25 -33.30 -2.94
C ARG A 148 0.96 -34.12 -3.37
N ALA A 149 0.70 -35.22 -4.07
CA ALA A 149 1.75 -36.04 -4.66
C ALA A 149 2.33 -35.34 -5.89
N VAL A 150 3.66 -35.34 -5.98
CA VAL A 150 4.41 -34.75 -7.09
C VAL A 150 4.71 -35.83 -8.12
N ALA A 151 4.20 -35.66 -9.34
CA ALA A 151 4.43 -36.62 -10.42
C ALA A 151 5.80 -36.41 -11.07
N SER A 152 6.27 -35.17 -11.18
CA SER A 152 7.64 -34.85 -11.64
C SER A 152 8.09 -33.51 -11.08
N CYS A 153 9.40 -33.36 -10.90
CA CYS A 153 10.00 -32.14 -10.38
C CYS A 153 11.24 -31.78 -11.20
N SER A 154 11.45 -30.48 -11.41
CA SER A 154 12.70 -29.95 -11.96
C SER A 154 13.18 -28.76 -11.13
N TYR A 155 14.49 -28.58 -11.09
CA TYR A 155 15.16 -27.58 -10.28
C TYR A 155 15.98 -26.62 -11.16
N ALA A 156 15.93 -25.34 -10.80
CA ALA A 156 16.81 -24.31 -11.34
C ALA A 156 17.19 -23.31 -10.24
N GLN A 157 18.38 -22.73 -10.34
CA GLN A 157 18.86 -21.73 -9.38
C GLN A 157 19.29 -20.47 -10.10
N ASP A 158 18.82 -19.32 -9.61
CA ASP A 158 19.21 -18.00 -10.06
C ASP A 158 19.93 -17.23 -8.96
N THR A 159 20.98 -16.49 -9.35
CA THR A 159 21.70 -15.62 -8.44
C THR A 159 21.15 -14.21 -8.50
N VAL A 160 20.73 -13.69 -7.35
CA VAL A 160 20.22 -12.31 -7.21
C VAL A 160 21.22 -11.50 -6.38
N THR A 161 21.92 -10.57 -7.02
CA THR A 161 22.78 -9.61 -6.33
C THR A 161 21.92 -8.44 -5.83
N ARG A 162 21.77 -8.29 -4.51
CA ARG A 162 21.03 -7.18 -3.92
C ARG A 162 21.89 -5.93 -3.92
N SER A 163 21.29 -4.81 -4.34
CA SER A 163 21.92 -3.48 -4.29
C SER A 163 22.39 -3.15 -2.87
N GLN A 164 23.55 -2.52 -2.75
CA GLN A 164 24.15 -2.08 -1.48
C GLN A 164 23.26 -1.22 -0.60
N TRP A 165 22.21 -0.61 -1.16
CA TRP A 165 21.22 0.20 -0.41
C TRP A 165 20.34 -0.61 0.55
N PHE A 166 20.24 -1.94 0.36
CA PHE A 166 19.46 -2.84 1.18
C PHE A 166 20.31 -4.02 1.67
N THR A 167 21.25 -3.78 2.58
CA THR A 167 22.05 -4.85 3.23
C THR A 167 22.90 -5.72 2.31
N GLY A 168 23.55 -5.13 1.32
CA GLY A 168 24.40 -5.75 0.31
C GLY A 168 24.75 -7.22 0.54
N GLY A 169 24.35 -8.10 -0.39
CA GLY A 169 24.61 -9.52 -0.31
C GLY A 169 24.12 -10.24 -1.55
N THR A 170 24.66 -11.42 -1.78
CA THR A 170 24.18 -12.33 -2.80
C THR A 170 23.12 -13.24 -2.18
N SER A 171 21.97 -13.38 -2.83
CA SER A 171 20.96 -14.37 -2.48
C SER A 171 20.71 -15.27 -3.69
N TYR A 172 20.38 -16.51 -3.43
CA TYR A 172 20.12 -17.52 -4.44
C TYR A 172 18.62 -17.85 -4.41
N ASN A 173 17.95 -17.71 -5.54
CA ASN A 173 16.56 -18.15 -5.69
C ASN A 173 16.55 -19.55 -6.24
N ASN A 174 16.04 -20.48 -5.46
CA ASN A 174 15.89 -21.87 -5.84
C ASN A 174 14.48 -22.09 -6.35
N HIS A 175 14.34 -22.41 -7.62
CA HIS A 175 13.08 -22.63 -8.31
C HIS A 175 12.83 -24.13 -8.44
N PHE A 176 11.78 -24.60 -7.75
CA PHE A 176 11.30 -25.98 -7.86
C PHE A 176 10.03 -25.96 -8.70
N VAL A 177 10.12 -26.46 -9.92
CA VAL A 177 8.96 -26.58 -10.83
C VAL A 177 8.38 -27.97 -10.66
N MET A 178 7.21 -28.07 -10.03
CA MET A 178 6.56 -29.32 -9.71
C MET A 178 5.34 -29.52 -10.56
N ARG A 179 5.18 -30.70 -11.10
CA ARG A 179 3.97 -31.17 -11.74
C ARG A 179 3.31 -32.19 -10.85
N PHE A 180 2.03 -31.98 -10.55
CA PHE A 180 1.26 -32.85 -9.69
C PHE A 180 0.54 -33.94 -10.49
N GLU A 181 0.08 -35.00 -9.81
CA GLU A 181 -0.66 -36.09 -10.44
C GLU A 181 -1.95 -35.63 -11.12
N ASP A 182 -2.58 -34.56 -10.64
CA ASP A 182 -3.77 -33.94 -11.26
C ASP A 182 -3.44 -33.18 -12.57
N GLY A 183 -2.18 -33.20 -13.02
CA GLY A 183 -1.70 -32.51 -14.21
C GLY A 183 -1.42 -31.03 -14.01
N THR A 184 -1.73 -30.44 -12.86
CA THR A 184 -1.40 -29.03 -12.57
C THR A 184 0.11 -28.85 -12.35
N GLN A 185 0.62 -27.68 -12.70
CA GLN A 185 2.02 -27.34 -12.53
C GLN A 185 2.15 -26.08 -11.67
N HIS A 186 3.12 -26.08 -10.77
CA HIS A 186 3.43 -24.90 -9.97
C HIS A 186 4.95 -24.75 -9.75
N THR A 187 5.40 -23.48 -9.68
CA THR A 187 6.80 -23.15 -9.37
C THR A 187 6.88 -22.56 -7.98
N PHE A 188 7.64 -23.21 -7.10
CA PHE A 188 7.97 -22.70 -5.78
C PHE A 188 9.35 -22.07 -5.80
N THR A 189 9.46 -20.84 -5.36
CA THR A 189 10.74 -20.13 -5.28
C THR A 189 11.12 -19.95 -3.82
N ILE A 190 12.26 -20.49 -3.43
CA ILE A 190 12.81 -20.40 -2.08
C ILE A 190 14.12 -19.63 -2.15
N ALA A 191 14.16 -18.45 -1.52
CA ALA A 191 15.37 -17.65 -1.43
C ALA A 191 16.27 -18.15 -0.28
N THR A 192 17.57 -18.35 -0.57
CA THR A 192 18.58 -18.76 0.40
C THR A 192 19.76 -17.80 0.37
N SER A 193 20.51 -17.71 1.47
CA SER A 193 21.79 -17.01 1.52
C SER A 193 22.97 -17.89 1.04
N GLU A 194 22.77 -19.19 0.99
CA GLU A 194 23.77 -20.18 0.59
C GLU A 194 23.50 -20.65 -0.83
N GLN A 195 24.59 -20.82 -1.59
CA GLN A 195 24.54 -21.34 -2.95
C GLN A 195 24.27 -22.83 -2.97
N ASP A 196 24.88 -23.56 -2.05
CA ASP A 196 24.72 -24.99 -1.93
C ASP A 196 23.54 -25.33 -1.03
N ILE A 197 22.45 -25.77 -1.64
CA ILE A 197 21.22 -26.15 -0.92
C ILE A 197 21.28 -27.56 -0.34
N SER A 198 22.29 -28.37 -0.66
CA SER A 198 22.43 -29.73 -0.15
C SER A 198 22.62 -29.80 1.37
N GLN A 199 23.16 -28.74 1.96
CA GLN A 199 23.43 -28.62 3.39
C GLN A 199 22.28 -27.97 4.17
N LEU A 200 21.26 -27.46 3.47
CA LEU A 200 20.14 -26.79 4.09
C LEU A 200 19.16 -27.82 4.69
N SER A 201 18.77 -27.57 5.93
CA SER A 201 17.82 -28.40 6.66
C SER A 201 16.37 -27.96 6.42
N GLY A 202 15.43 -28.70 6.98
CA GLY A 202 13.99 -28.40 6.91
C GLY A 202 13.39 -28.78 5.57
N ILE A 203 12.48 -27.95 5.06
CA ILE A 203 11.71 -28.23 3.85
C ILE A 203 12.58 -28.37 2.59
N ILE A 204 13.74 -27.73 2.57
CA ILE A 204 14.63 -27.73 1.39
C ILE A 204 15.28 -29.10 1.19
N HIS A 205 15.59 -29.79 2.26
CA HIS A 205 16.24 -31.11 2.18
C HIS A 205 15.41 -32.14 1.38
N PRO A 206 14.14 -32.45 1.72
CA PRO A 206 13.35 -33.39 0.93
C PRO A 206 13.09 -32.90 -0.50
N LEU A 207 13.00 -31.57 -0.72
CA LEU A 207 12.87 -31.02 -2.06
C LEU A 207 14.15 -31.22 -2.88
N TYR A 208 15.33 -31.05 -2.28
CA TYR A 208 16.60 -31.30 -2.92
C TYR A 208 16.77 -32.78 -3.28
N GLU A 209 16.48 -33.68 -2.34
CA GLU A 209 16.57 -35.11 -2.60
C GLU A 209 15.60 -35.57 -3.71
N GLY A 210 14.32 -35.15 -3.64
CA GLY A 210 13.30 -35.58 -4.60
C GLY A 210 13.42 -34.90 -5.96
N CYS A 211 13.90 -33.66 -6.04
CA CYS A 211 13.93 -32.90 -7.30
C CYS A 211 15.33 -32.84 -7.97
N VAL A 212 16.41 -33.03 -7.20
CA VAL A 212 17.76 -32.88 -7.73
C VAL A 212 18.54 -34.19 -7.75
N LEU A 213 18.55 -34.91 -6.61
CA LEU A 213 19.36 -36.15 -6.51
C LEU A 213 18.61 -37.33 -7.15
N HIS A 214 17.32 -37.46 -6.94
CA HIS A 214 16.54 -38.60 -7.40
C HIS A 214 15.27 -38.17 -8.13
N PRO A 215 15.40 -37.35 -9.21
CA PRO A 215 14.22 -36.93 -9.97
C PRO A 215 13.48 -38.16 -10.49
N ASP A 216 12.18 -38.20 -10.28
CA ASP A 216 11.28 -39.26 -10.73
C ASP A 216 11.48 -40.66 -10.07
N GLN A 217 12.36 -40.80 -9.09
CA GLN A 217 12.61 -42.09 -8.41
C GLN A 217 12.06 -42.16 -7.00
N THR A 218 11.98 -41.02 -6.33
CA THR A 218 11.51 -40.93 -4.94
C THR A 218 10.17 -40.24 -4.92
N PRO A 219 9.11 -40.90 -4.40
CA PRO A 219 7.81 -40.25 -4.29
C PRO A 219 7.90 -39.08 -3.32
N LEU A 220 7.61 -37.90 -3.84
CA LEU A 220 7.63 -36.63 -3.11
C LEU A 220 6.20 -36.17 -2.86
N THR A 221 5.84 -35.98 -1.61
CA THR A 221 4.57 -35.39 -1.22
C THR A 221 4.83 -34.02 -0.60
N ILE A 222 4.10 -33.00 -1.04
CA ILE A 222 4.17 -31.67 -0.46
C ILE A 222 2.84 -31.27 0.19
N ASP A 223 2.94 -30.59 1.31
CA ASP A 223 1.81 -29.95 1.96
C ASP A 223 1.77 -28.48 1.53
N MET A 224 0.67 -28.05 0.89
CA MET A 224 0.54 -26.69 0.40
C MET A 224 -0.86 -26.11 0.66
N TYR A 225 -0.93 -24.81 0.81
CA TYR A 225 -2.16 -24.05 0.76
C TYR A 225 -2.61 -23.89 -0.69
N VAL A 226 -3.79 -24.39 -1.03
CA VAL A 226 -4.24 -24.52 -2.42
C VAL A 226 -4.52 -23.16 -3.08
N HIS A 227 -5.13 -22.21 -2.35
CA HIS A 227 -5.57 -20.93 -2.90
C HIS A 227 -4.43 -19.90 -2.96
N SER A 228 -3.63 -19.82 -1.89
CA SER A 228 -2.45 -18.93 -1.86
C SER A 228 -1.22 -19.55 -2.52
N LYS A 229 -1.28 -20.85 -2.88
CA LYS A 229 -0.18 -21.62 -3.48
C LYS A 229 1.11 -21.52 -2.65
N THR A 230 0.96 -21.56 -1.34
CA THR A 230 2.08 -21.45 -0.41
C THR A 230 2.48 -22.84 0.07
N LEU A 231 3.76 -23.17 -0.17
CA LEU A 231 4.37 -24.41 0.30
C LEU A 231 4.54 -24.35 1.82
N VAL A 232 4.13 -25.40 2.51
CA VAL A 232 4.19 -25.50 3.98
C VAL A 232 5.23 -26.50 4.43
N ASP A 233 5.21 -27.69 3.82
CA ASP A 233 6.11 -28.80 4.16
C ASP A 233 6.34 -29.68 2.92
N ALA A 234 7.39 -30.47 2.96
CA ALA A 234 7.72 -31.47 1.94
C ALA A 234 8.26 -32.72 2.64
N ARG A 235 7.88 -33.90 2.14
CA ARG A 235 8.33 -35.18 2.66
C ARG A 235 8.52 -36.18 1.53
N LEU A 236 9.47 -37.08 1.73
CA LEU A 236 9.68 -38.26 0.89
C LEU A 236 8.87 -39.39 1.52
N ASP A 237 8.06 -40.09 0.72
CA ASP A 237 7.22 -41.23 1.14
C ASP A 237 7.96 -42.55 1.00
#